data_e5811a841a9539dc8100b7b9e1bc38f5
#
_entry.id   e5811a841a9539dc8100b7b9e1bc38f5
#
_cell.length_a   1.000
_cell.length_b   1.000
_cell.length_c   1.000
_cell.angle_alpha   90.00
_cell.angle_beta   90.00
_cell.angle_gamma   90.00
#
_symmetry.space_group_name_H-M   'P 1'
#
loop_
_entity.id
_entity.type
_entity.pdbx_description
1 polymer ?
#
loop_
_entity_poly.entity_id
_entity_poly.type
_entity_poly.pdbx_seq_one_letter_code
_entity_poly.pdbx_strand_id
1 'polypeptide(L)'
;NFGYFYIMLFFALNLVMSIARRKIINVREKYIIYFYTAAALIAIWVQYYHREILLTSLGNSVIVIMIYLSMQNPNDYLDTVTGIGNEAALELQLKDELMRDQEGTIIIIRIRQYQQMGMLFGAENCNMLMAELGQYFFHLGGKFHVFRSDADTFVVMTDKDRYQEMVKSVEGRFSEEWKIEENHILLDHTVMIMHYPKDFTTIPEFFGIKSYLLSVASGNVGKEPVIETDEQMIEGYYRQNQIEMILECALRERSIQVYYQPIYSLKEKRIVSLEALARLFDGELGYIPPAEFIPIAEKNGDIIRIGEIVLEECC
;
A
#
# COMPACT_ATOMS: atom_id res chain seq x y z
N ASN A 1 -47.47 22.42 15.85
CA ASN A 1 -47.27 21.03 15.38
C ASN A 1 -46.57 20.88 14.03
N PHE A 2 -46.44 21.92 13.23
CA PHE A 2 -45.72 21.87 11.94
C PHE A 2 -44.21 21.59 12.12
N GLY A 3 -43.55 22.09 13.16
CA GLY A 3 -42.12 21.85 13.39
C GLY A 3 -41.75 20.35 13.55
N TYR A 4 -42.52 19.58 14.29
CA TYR A 4 -42.25 18.14 14.47
C TYR A 4 -42.45 17.35 13.18
N PHE A 5 -43.37 17.75 12.31
CA PHE A 5 -43.58 17.12 11.02
C PHE A 5 -42.35 17.30 10.09
N TYR A 6 -41.80 18.49 10.02
CA TYR A 6 -40.57 18.77 9.22
C TYR A 6 -39.36 17.99 9.74
N ILE A 7 -39.20 17.89 11.06
CA ILE A 7 -38.10 17.16 11.66
C ILE A 7 -38.21 15.66 11.36
N MET A 8 -39.45 15.05 11.52
CA MET A 8 -39.67 13.66 11.16
C MET A 8 -39.43 13.39 9.67
N LEU A 9 -39.86 14.30 8.79
CA LEU A 9 -39.62 14.18 7.34
C LEU A 9 -38.11 14.22 7.02
N PHE A 10 -37.35 15.11 7.68
CA PHE A 10 -35.90 15.18 7.51
C PHE A 10 -35.20 13.89 7.93
N PHE A 11 -35.55 13.30 9.07
CA PHE A 11 -34.98 12.02 9.50
C PHE A 11 -35.38 10.86 8.60
N ALA A 12 -36.60 10.83 8.12
CA ALA A 12 -37.08 9.81 7.15
C ALA A 12 -36.29 9.91 5.83
N LEU A 13 -36.08 11.11 5.30
CA LEU A 13 -35.25 11.34 4.10
C LEU A 13 -33.81 10.93 4.30
N ASN A 14 -33.19 11.23 5.43
CA ASN A 14 -31.81 10.80 5.74
C ASN A 14 -31.71 9.26 5.81
N LEU A 15 -32.69 8.60 6.41
CA LEU A 15 -32.74 7.13 6.48
C LEU A 15 -32.85 6.51 5.07
N VAL A 16 -33.76 7.04 4.23
CA VAL A 16 -33.92 6.59 2.84
C VAL A 16 -32.65 6.78 2.03
N MET A 17 -32.00 7.95 2.15
CA MET A 17 -30.74 8.22 1.46
C MET A 17 -29.59 7.31 1.94
N SER A 18 -29.51 7.02 3.24
CA SER A 18 -28.54 6.09 3.80
C SER A 18 -28.74 4.67 3.29
N ILE A 19 -29.99 4.21 3.15
CA ILE A 19 -30.33 2.90 2.58
C ILE A 19 -30.02 2.86 1.09
N ALA A 20 -30.35 3.91 0.33
CA ALA A 20 -30.09 4.00 -1.11
C ALA A 20 -28.59 3.98 -1.44
N ARG A 21 -27.77 4.64 -0.60
CA ARG A 21 -26.31 4.71 -0.77
C ARG A 21 -25.52 3.65 0.04
N ARG A 22 -26.17 2.58 0.48
CA ARG A 22 -25.58 1.55 1.36
C ARG A 22 -24.29 0.87 0.82
N LYS A 23 -24.03 0.94 -0.49
CA LYS A 23 -22.81 0.38 -1.11
C LYS A 23 -21.61 1.31 -1.05
N ILE A 24 -21.82 2.61 -0.84
CA ILE A 24 -20.79 3.66 -0.88
C ILE A 24 -20.35 4.05 0.55
N ILE A 25 -21.24 3.91 1.53
CA ILE A 25 -21.03 4.34 2.92
C ILE A 25 -20.34 3.21 3.70
N ASN A 26 -19.28 3.52 4.43
CA ASN A 26 -18.56 2.58 5.29
C ASN A 26 -19.46 2.00 6.39
N VAL A 27 -19.13 0.78 6.83
CA VAL A 27 -19.93 0.07 7.87
C VAL A 27 -20.00 0.90 9.16
N ARG A 28 -18.90 1.54 9.57
CA ARG A 28 -18.82 2.42 10.75
C ARG A 28 -19.76 3.63 10.63
N GLU A 29 -19.77 4.30 9.50
CA GLU A 29 -20.63 5.45 9.22
C GLU A 29 -22.11 5.08 9.23
N LYS A 30 -22.47 3.90 8.73
CA LYS A 30 -23.86 3.37 8.79
C LYS A 30 -24.36 3.24 10.22
N TYR A 31 -23.55 2.63 11.10
CA TYR A 31 -23.92 2.49 12.51
C TYR A 31 -24.08 3.85 13.19
N ILE A 32 -23.23 4.81 12.89
CA ILE A 32 -23.31 6.17 13.38
C ILE A 32 -24.64 6.81 12.94
N ILE A 33 -24.97 6.78 11.65
CA ILE A 33 -26.21 7.36 11.10
C ILE A 33 -27.46 6.70 11.74
N TYR A 34 -27.48 5.37 11.87
CA TYR A 34 -28.63 4.66 12.46
C TYR A 34 -28.78 4.95 13.95
N PHE A 35 -27.69 4.98 14.70
CA PHE A 35 -27.70 5.32 16.11
C PHE A 35 -28.25 6.73 16.35
N TYR A 36 -27.82 7.68 15.52
CA TYR A 36 -28.32 9.06 15.57
C TYR A 36 -29.79 9.19 15.25
N THR A 37 -30.22 8.52 14.18
CA THR A 37 -31.62 8.57 13.78
C THR A 37 -32.51 8.01 14.91
N ALA A 38 -32.09 6.92 15.54
CA ALA A 38 -32.81 6.34 16.68
C ALA A 38 -32.81 7.27 17.90
N ALA A 39 -31.66 7.84 18.27
CA ALA A 39 -31.54 8.76 19.40
C ALA A 39 -32.38 10.03 19.21
N ALA A 40 -32.40 10.60 18.01
CA ALA A 40 -33.20 11.75 17.66
C ALA A 40 -34.70 11.46 17.75
N LEU A 41 -35.15 10.29 17.26
CA LEU A 41 -36.56 9.87 17.35
C LEU A 41 -36.98 9.68 18.81
N ILE A 42 -36.15 9.09 19.66
CA ILE A 42 -36.38 8.95 21.10
C ILE A 42 -36.49 10.34 21.75
N ALA A 43 -35.58 11.27 21.45
CA ALA A 43 -35.59 12.63 22.01
C ALA A 43 -36.88 13.38 21.62
N ILE A 44 -37.34 13.27 20.36
CA ILE A 44 -38.59 13.86 19.88
C ILE A 44 -39.79 13.25 20.61
N TRP A 45 -39.81 11.93 20.80
CA TRP A 45 -40.86 11.21 21.49
C TRP A 45 -40.95 11.65 22.95
N VAL A 46 -39.83 11.75 23.68
CA VAL A 46 -39.78 12.22 25.07
C VAL A 46 -40.24 13.68 25.16
N GLN A 47 -39.84 14.54 24.27
CA GLN A 47 -40.24 15.96 24.28
C GLN A 47 -41.70 16.17 23.94
N TYR A 48 -42.31 15.27 23.16
CA TYR A 48 -43.75 15.33 22.88
C TYR A 48 -44.57 15.16 24.17
N TYR A 49 -44.14 14.29 25.11
CA TYR A 49 -44.77 14.08 26.39
C TYR A 49 -44.36 15.10 27.48
N HIS A 50 -43.12 15.56 27.45
CA HIS A 50 -42.53 16.47 28.43
C HIS A 50 -42.11 17.79 27.77
N ARG A 51 -43.08 18.63 27.47
CA ARG A 51 -42.91 19.89 26.74
C ARG A 51 -42.01 20.91 27.46
N GLU A 52 -41.78 20.77 28.74
CA GLU A 52 -40.94 21.65 29.58
C GLU A 52 -39.45 21.41 29.41
N ILE A 53 -39.06 20.31 28.78
CA ILE A 53 -37.66 19.93 28.61
C ILE A 53 -37.21 20.19 27.15
N LEU A 54 -36.23 21.10 26.97
CA LEU A 54 -35.63 21.41 25.67
C LEU A 54 -34.63 20.32 25.21
N LEU A 55 -35.08 19.08 25.19
CA LEU A 55 -34.24 17.90 24.91
C LEU A 55 -33.79 17.83 23.44
N THR A 56 -34.61 18.28 22.50
CA THR A 56 -34.29 18.29 21.06
C THR A 56 -33.14 19.23 20.73
N SER A 57 -33.04 20.39 21.41
CA SER A 57 -31.95 21.33 21.20
C SER A 57 -30.61 20.79 21.68
N LEU A 58 -30.59 20.18 22.87
CA LEU A 58 -29.41 19.48 23.40
C LEU A 58 -29.02 18.28 22.53
N GLY A 59 -29.99 17.46 22.13
CA GLY A 59 -29.78 16.33 21.26
C GLY A 59 -29.16 16.70 19.91
N ASN A 60 -29.68 17.75 19.27
CA ASN A 60 -29.12 18.25 18.02
C ASN A 60 -27.68 18.76 18.18
N SER A 61 -27.37 19.46 19.26
CA SER A 61 -25.99 19.92 19.54
C SER A 61 -25.03 18.76 19.73
N VAL A 62 -25.41 17.74 20.48
CA VAL A 62 -24.62 16.51 20.66
C VAL A 62 -24.42 15.77 19.32
N ILE A 63 -25.49 15.69 18.51
CA ILE A 63 -25.44 15.10 17.18
C ILE A 63 -24.44 15.81 16.28
N VAL A 64 -24.51 17.14 16.20
CA VAL A 64 -23.60 17.95 15.37
C VAL A 64 -22.14 17.77 15.82
N ILE A 65 -21.88 17.80 17.14
CA ILE A 65 -20.55 17.57 17.70
C ILE A 65 -20.02 16.16 17.34
N MET A 66 -20.84 15.15 17.47
CA MET A 66 -20.42 13.79 17.17
C MET A 66 -20.24 13.55 15.66
N ILE A 67 -21.11 14.11 14.79
CA ILE A 67 -20.87 14.09 13.32
C ILE A 67 -19.55 14.77 13.01
N TYR A 68 -19.29 15.94 13.61
CA TYR A 68 -18.03 16.65 13.48
C TYR A 68 -16.84 15.78 13.90
N LEU A 69 -16.88 15.15 15.08
CA LEU A 69 -15.83 14.27 15.58
C LEU A 69 -15.68 12.97 14.76
N SER A 70 -16.77 12.48 14.17
CA SER A 70 -16.77 11.25 13.36
C SER A 70 -16.30 11.48 11.93
N MET A 71 -16.62 12.64 11.34
CA MET A 71 -16.24 12.99 9.96
C MET A 71 -14.88 13.68 9.89
N GLN A 72 -14.39 14.21 10.97
CA GLN A 72 -13.10 14.91 11.06
C GLN A 72 -12.16 14.17 12.02
N ASN A 73 -11.79 12.94 11.69
CA ASN A 73 -10.56 12.41 12.24
C ASN A 73 -9.46 12.58 11.17
N PRO A 74 -8.87 13.78 11.02
CA PRO A 74 -7.80 14.02 10.05
C PRO A 74 -6.60 13.11 10.31
N ASN A 75 -6.50 12.55 11.52
CA ASN A 75 -5.46 11.61 11.92
C ASN A 75 -5.56 10.26 11.19
N ASP A 76 -6.74 9.87 10.66
CA ASP A 76 -6.89 8.62 9.90
C ASP A 76 -6.16 8.68 8.55
N TYR A 77 -5.83 9.87 8.05
CA TYR A 77 -5.17 10.12 6.76
C TYR A 77 -3.78 10.75 6.88
N LEU A 78 -3.28 10.96 8.09
CA LEU A 78 -1.95 11.51 8.32
C LEU A 78 -1.02 10.46 8.93
N ASP A 79 0.23 10.47 8.50
CA ASP A 79 1.30 9.74 9.17
C ASP A 79 1.67 10.44 10.48
N THR A 80 1.66 9.70 11.58
CA THR A 80 1.85 10.25 12.94
C THR A 80 3.26 10.77 13.22
N VAL A 81 4.25 10.32 12.45
CA VAL A 81 5.66 10.71 12.59
C VAL A 81 5.96 11.96 11.78
N THR A 82 5.52 11.98 10.53
CA THR A 82 5.89 13.04 9.57
C THR A 82 4.84 14.13 9.44
N GLY A 83 3.58 13.86 9.80
CA GLY A 83 2.46 14.78 9.62
C GLY A 83 1.99 14.98 8.17
N ILE A 84 2.60 14.31 7.19
CA ILE A 84 2.12 14.27 5.80
C ILE A 84 1.04 13.21 5.61
N GLY A 85 0.49 13.06 4.40
CA GLY A 85 -0.47 12.00 4.10
C GLY A 85 0.12 10.60 4.33
N ASN A 86 -0.70 9.66 4.80
CA ASN A 86 -0.34 8.27 4.92
C ASN A 86 -0.78 7.47 3.67
N GLU A 87 -0.63 6.14 3.66
CA GLU A 87 -1.03 5.27 2.56
C GLU A 87 -2.53 5.37 2.24
N ALA A 88 -3.40 5.49 3.25
CA ALA A 88 -4.83 5.66 3.03
C ALA A 88 -5.17 6.99 2.33
N ALA A 89 -4.43 8.06 2.64
CA ALA A 89 -4.54 9.34 1.93
C ALA A 89 -4.05 9.23 0.48
N LEU A 90 -2.95 8.53 0.24
CA LEU A 90 -2.44 8.26 -1.10
C LEU A 90 -3.46 7.49 -1.95
N GLU A 91 -4.04 6.42 -1.39
CA GLU A 91 -5.07 5.62 -2.06
C GLU A 91 -6.29 6.48 -2.45
N LEU A 92 -6.76 7.31 -1.51
CA LEU A 92 -7.89 8.20 -1.74
C LEU A 92 -7.61 9.23 -2.85
N GLN A 93 -6.43 9.87 -2.80
CA GLN A 93 -6.03 10.87 -3.79
C GLN A 93 -5.85 10.22 -5.17
N LEU A 94 -5.15 9.10 -5.25
CA LEU A 94 -4.91 8.40 -6.50
C LEU A 94 -6.22 7.90 -7.13
N LYS A 95 -7.16 7.44 -6.32
CA LYS A 95 -8.49 7.06 -6.77
C LYS A 95 -9.25 8.22 -7.39
N ASP A 96 -9.16 9.41 -6.80
CA ASP A 96 -9.80 10.62 -7.34
C ASP A 96 -9.17 11.02 -8.69
N GLU A 97 -7.85 10.98 -8.82
CA GLU A 97 -7.13 11.26 -10.06
C GLU A 97 -7.50 10.28 -11.19
N LEU A 98 -7.47 8.97 -10.90
CA LEU A 98 -7.83 7.94 -11.87
C LEU A 98 -9.31 8.02 -12.29
N MET A 99 -10.23 8.36 -11.37
CA MET A 99 -11.64 8.55 -11.71
C MET A 99 -11.90 9.77 -12.59
N ARG A 100 -10.99 10.75 -12.59
CA ARG A 100 -11.08 11.97 -13.42
C ARG A 100 -10.34 11.86 -14.76
N ASP A 101 -9.81 10.66 -15.09
CA ASP A 101 -8.95 10.45 -16.26
C ASP A 101 -7.77 11.42 -16.31
N GLN A 102 -7.20 11.76 -15.14
CA GLN A 102 -6.04 12.64 -15.09
C GLN A 102 -4.77 11.86 -15.45
N GLU A 103 -3.85 12.53 -16.14
CA GLU A 103 -2.49 12.03 -16.34
C GLU A 103 -1.55 12.63 -15.31
N GLY A 104 -0.62 11.85 -14.81
CA GLY A 104 0.37 12.35 -13.87
C GLY A 104 1.52 11.40 -13.66
N THR A 105 2.41 11.79 -12.75
CA THR A 105 3.61 11.04 -12.40
C THR A 105 3.67 10.84 -10.90
N ILE A 106 4.02 9.65 -10.50
CA ILE A 106 4.29 9.27 -9.11
C ILE A 106 5.79 9.04 -8.96
N ILE A 107 6.41 9.75 -8.02
CA ILE A 107 7.79 9.58 -7.61
C ILE A 107 7.79 8.85 -6.27
N ILE A 108 8.37 7.65 -6.22
CA ILE A 108 8.48 6.84 -5.03
C ILE A 108 9.94 6.93 -4.57
N ILE A 109 10.16 7.38 -3.35
CA ILE A 109 11.48 7.53 -2.75
C ILE A 109 11.59 6.58 -1.57
N ARG A 110 12.44 5.55 -1.67
CA ARG A 110 12.72 4.61 -0.60
C ARG A 110 14.06 4.93 0.06
N ILE A 111 14.07 5.04 1.36
CA ILE A 111 15.27 5.17 2.17
C ILE A 111 15.81 3.77 2.44
N ARG A 112 17.00 3.47 1.90
CA ARG A 112 17.63 2.16 2.10
C ARG A 112 18.15 2.03 3.53
N GLN A 113 18.27 0.79 3.99
CA GLN A 113 18.87 0.47 5.30
C GLN A 113 18.17 1.13 6.51
N TYR A 114 16.91 1.58 6.37
CA TYR A 114 16.15 2.22 7.45
C TYR A 114 16.12 1.38 8.75
N GLN A 115 15.93 0.06 8.63
CA GLN A 115 15.92 -0.83 9.80
C GLN A 115 17.28 -0.88 10.50
N GLN A 116 18.39 -0.87 9.74
CA GLN A 116 19.76 -0.85 10.30
C GLN A 116 20.03 0.48 11.00
N MET A 117 19.53 1.59 10.44
CA MET A 117 19.60 2.90 11.09
C MET A 117 18.86 2.89 12.43
N GLY A 118 17.69 2.25 12.48
CA GLY A 118 16.93 2.08 13.73
C GLY A 118 17.71 1.32 14.83
N MET A 119 18.50 0.34 14.43
CA MET A 119 19.38 -0.39 15.36
C MET A 119 20.59 0.43 15.83
N LEU A 120 21.13 1.30 14.98
CA LEU A 120 22.32 2.10 15.28
C LEU A 120 22.00 3.37 16.07
N PHE A 121 20.95 4.09 15.68
CA PHE A 121 20.63 5.42 16.24
C PHE A 121 19.41 5.42 17.15
N GLY A 122 18.68 4.30 17.23
CA GLY A 122 17.42 4.19 17.97
C GLY A 122 16.20 4.69 17.21
N ALA A 123 15.03 4.23 17.63
CA ALA A 123 13.76 4.52 16.92
C ALA A 123 13.36 6.01 16.98
N GLU A 124 13.65 6.70 18.09
CA GLU A 124 13.28 8.11 18.27
C GLU A 124 14.05 9.00 17.29
N ASN A 125 15.35 8.80 17.15
CA ASN A 125 16.20 9.55 16.23
C ASN A 125 15.86 9.27 14.76
N CYS A 126 15.52 8.02 14.43
CA CYS A 126 15.01 7.69 13.09
C CYS A 126 13.67 8.37 12.81
N ASN A 127 12.78 8.46 13.80
CA ASN A 127 11.51 9.19 13.65
C ASN A 127 11.74 10.69 13.43
N MET A 128 12.68 11.30 14.12
CA MET A 128 13.06 12.72 13.90
C MET A 128 13.58 12.93 12.47
N LEU A 129 14.44 12.05 11.97
CA LEU A 129 14.91 12.10 10.59
C LEU A 129 13.76 11.93 9.58
N MET A 130 12.84 10.97 9.81
CA MET A 130 11.68 10.79 8.93
C MET A 130 10.77 12.02 8.95
N ALA A 131 10.62 12.69 10.09
CA ALA A 131 9.86 13.94 10.18
C ALA A 131 10.54 15.06 9.37
N GLU A 132 11.86 15.18 9.41
CA GLU A 132 12.62 16.14 8.60
C GLU A 132 12.50 15.85 7.11
N LEU A 133 12.62 14.58 6.71
CA LEU A 133 12.36 14.13 5.33
C LEU A 133 10.93 14.46 4.90
N GLY A 134 9.95 14.20 5.75
CA GLY A 134 8.55 14.53 5.49
C GLY A 134 8.35 16.03 5.25
N GLN A 135 9.00 16.90 6.02
CA GLN A 135 8.96 18.35 5.82
C GLN A 135 9.62 18.75 4.49
N TYR A 136 10.79 18.16 4.18
CA TYR A 136 11.45 18.42 2.91
C TYR A 136 10.54 18.08 1.72
N PHE A 137 9.97 16.88 1.69
CA PHE A 137 9.07 16.47 0.62
C PHE A 137 7.77 17.30 0.58
N PHE A 138 7.25 17.69 1.75
CA PHE A 138 6.10 18.61 1.82
C PHE A 138 6.38 19.95 1.13
N HIS A 139 7.56 20.51 1.31
CA HIS A 139 7.96 21.75 0.62
C HIS A 139 8.16 21.55 -0.88
N LEU A 140 8.55 20.34 -1.30
CA LEU A 140 8.76 19.99 -2.70
C LEU A 140 7.42 19.79 -3.44
N GLY A 141 6.50 19.02 -2.87
CA GLY A 141 5.25 18.56 -3.54
C GLY A 141 3.97 19.24 -3.06
N GLY A 142 3.98 19.88 -1.86
CA GLY A 142 2.78 20.44 -1.24
C GLY A 142 1.93 19.43 -0.46
N LYS A 143 0.98 19.93 0.33
CA LYS A 143 0.26 19.17 1.36
C LYS A 143 -0.51 17.94 0.85
N PHE A 144 -1.07 18.01 -0.34
CA PHE A 144 -1.98 16.99 -0.87
C PHE A 144 -1.33 16.05 -1.88
N HIS A 145 -0.02 16.19 -2.09
CA HIS A 145 0.71 15.46 -3.11
C HIS A 145 1.89 14.66 -2.54
N VAL A 146 2.04 14.67 -1.21
CA VAL A 146 3.13 13.97 -0.53
C VAL A 146 2.59 13.05 0.53
N PHE A 147 3.07 11.79 0.48
CA PHE A 147 2.59 10.72 1.34
C PHE A 147 3.75 9.90 1.86
N ARG A 148 3.59 9.31 3.04
CA ARG A 148 4.44 8.24 3.54
C ARG A 148 3.66 6.94 3.47
N SER A 149 4.00 6.09 2.50
CA SER A 149 3.26 4.85 2.25
C SER A 149 3.75 3.66 3.08
N ASP A 150 5.01 3.71 3.50
CA ASP A 150 5.65 2.69 4.35
C ASP A 150 6.60 3.35 5.34
N ALA A 151 7.17 2.58 6.25
CA ALA A 151 8.09 3.09 7.26
C ALA A 151 9.29 3.84 6.66
N ASP A 152 9.77 3.39 5.49
CA ASP A 152 10.96 3.87 4.78
C ASP A 152 10.66 4.48 3.40
N THR A 153 9.38 4.63 3.03
CA THR A 153 8.99 4.97 1.65
C THR A 153 8.08 6.20 1.61
N PHE A 154 8.51 7.18 0.86
CA PHE A 154 7.76 8.39 0.53
C PHE A 154 7.23 8.33 -0.90
N VAL A 155 6.08 8.95 -1.14
CA VAL A 155 5.45 9.03 -2.45
C VAL A 155 5.08 10.48 -2.72
N VAL A 156 5.49 10.98 -3.87
CA VAL A 156 5.15 12.34 -4.34
C VAL A 156 4.38 12.21 -5.65
N MET A 157 3.17 12.76 -5.67
CA MET A 157 2.37 12.87 -6.90
C MET A 157 2.62 14.23 -7.54
N THR A 158 2.81 14.27 -8.85
CA THR A 158 3.12 15.49 -9.58
C THR A 158 2.63 15.42 -11.03
N ASP A 159 2.54 16.59 -11.66
CA ASP A 159 2.26 16.68 -13.10
C ASP A 159 3.43 16.11 -13.91
N LYS A 160 3.11 15.60 -15.10
CA LYS A 160 4.05 14.98 -16.03
C LYS A 160 5.21 15.91 -16.44
N ASP A 161 5.00 17.22 -16.43
CA ASP A 161 6.02 18.19 -16.87
C ASP A 161 7.03 18.56 -15.76
N ARG A 162 6.68 18.30 -14.48
CA ARG A 162 7.46 18.75 -13.32
C ARG A 162 8.30 17.67 -12.67
N TYR A 163 8.05 16.38 -12.96
CA TYR A 163 8.71 15.30 -12.23
C TYR A 163 10.22 15.29 -12.37
N GLN A 164 10.76 15.64 -13.55
CA GLN A 164 12.23 15.66 -13.77
C GLN A 164 12.94 16.69 -12.90
N GLU A 165 12.33 17.86 -12.70
CA GLU A 165 12.87 18.88 -11.80
C GLU A 165 12.82 18.41 -10.34
N MET A 166 11.72 17.77 -9.94
CA MET A 166 11.57 17.20 -8.61
C MET A 166 12.59 16.08 -8.33
N VAL A 167 12.80 15.16 -9.29
CA VAL A 167 13.80 14.10 -9.16
C VAL A 167 15.20 14.69 -9.00
N LYS A 168 15.59 15.69 -9.81
CA LYS A 168 16.87 16.39 -9.68
C LYS A 168 17.02 17.06 -8.31
N SER A 169 15.95 17.65 -7.78
CA SER A 169 15.97 18.26 -6.44
C SER A 169 16.17 17.21 -5.36
N VAL A 170 15.53 16.05 -5.49
CA VAL A 170 15.72 14.92 -4.56
C VAL A 170 17.15 14.42 -4.61
N GLU A 171 17.69 14.11 -5.79
CA GLU A 171 19.06 13.65 -5.96
C GLU A 171 20.08 14.67 -5.41
N GLY A 172 19.87 15.96 -5.69
CA GLY A 172 20.70 17.04 -5.15
C GLY A 172 20.72 17.07 -3.64
N ARG A 173 19.54 16.97 -3.00
CA ARG A 173 19.45 16.98 -1.53
C ARG A 173 20.02 15.72 -0.89
N PHE A 174 19.85 14.56 -1.51
CA PHE A 174 20.37 13.29 -0.99
C PHE A 174 21.87 13.10 -1.24
N SER A 175 22.50 13.92 -2.07
CA SER A 175 23.95 14.01 -2.15
C SER A 175 24.58 14.82 -1.02
N GLU A 176 23.77 15.51 -0.20
CA GLU A 176 24.19 16.22 1.00
C GLU A 176 23.89 15.39 2.25
N GLU A 177 24.65 15.66 3.32
CA GLU A 177 24.45 14.98 4.60
C GLU A 177 23.13 15.40 5.28
N TRP A 178 22.54 14.43 5.98
CA TRP A 178 21.43 14.62 6.88
C TRP A 178 21.93 14.55 8.32
N LYS A 179 21.32 15.35 9.20
CA LYS A 179 21.73 15.41 10.60
C LYS A 179 20.85 14.48 11.45
N ILE A 180 21.49 13.58 12.22
CA ILE A 180 20.85 12.81 13.28
C ILE A 180 21.60 13.11 14.57
N GLU A 181 21.02 13.89 15.48
CA GLU A 181 21.68 14.40 16.68
C GLU A 181 22.98 15.15 16.32
N GLU A 182 24.12 14.61 16.76
CA GLU A 182 25.46 15.16 16.46
C GLU A 182 26.11 14.49 15.25
N ASN A 183 25.44 13.47 14.65
CA ASN A 183 25.99 12.73 13.53
C ASN A 183 25.49 13.28 12.20
N HIS A 184 26.37 13.30 11.21
CA HIS A 184 26.07 13.64 9.83
C HIS A 184 26.17 12.38 8.98
N ILE A 185 25.10 12.02 8.29
CA ILE A 185 25.02 10.79 7.49
C ILE A 185 24.55 11.08 6.07
N LEU A 186 25.12 10.38 5.11
CA LEU A 186 24.59 10.29 3.76
C LEU A 186 23.52 9.18 3.74
N LEU A 187 22.30 9.53 3.31
CA LEU A 187 21.23 8.58 3.19
C LEU A 187 21.30 7.89 1.83
N ASP A 188 21.41 6.56 1.86
CA ASP A 188 21.22 5.76 0.66
C ASP A 188 19.75 5.66 0.33
N HIS A 189 19.39 5.87 -0.94
CA HIS A 189 18.01 5.92 -1.40
C HIS A 189 17.85 5.31 -2.78
N THR A 190 16.61 5.06 -3.15
CA THR A 190 16.19 4.70 -4.51
C THR A 190 14.97 5.54 -4.87
N VAL A 191 15.00 6.13 -6.05
CA VAL A 191 13.87 6.84 -6.65
C VAL A 191 13.28 5.97 -7.74
N MET A 192 11.96 5.75 -7.70
CA MET A 192 11.22 5.06 -8.75
C MET A 192 10.15 6.00 -9.29
N ILE A 193 9.96 5.99 -10.61
CA ILE A 193 9.05 6.88 -11.32
C ILE A 193 8.03 6.03 -12.06
N MET A 194 6.76 6.31 -11.84
CA MET A 194 5.63 5.67 -12.49
C MET A 194 4.70 6.72 -13.08
N HIS A 195 4.14 6.46 -14.25
CA HIS A 195 3.21 7.36 -14.94
C HIS A 195 1.81 6.73 -15.02
N TYR A 196 0.79 7.49 -14.63
CA TYR A 196 -0.59 7.06 -14.82
C TYR A 196 -1.27 7.91 -15.91
N PRO A 197 -2.18 7.32 -16.71
CA PRO A 197 -2.64 5.93 -16.71
C PRO A 197 -1.76 4.95 -17.50
N LYS A 198 -0.55 5.36 -17.95
CA LYS A 198 0.32 4.55 -18.82
C LYS A 198 0.79 3.24 -18.17
N ASP A 199 1.31 3.32 -16.94
CA ASP A 199 1.94 2.19 -16.26
C ASP A 199 0.95 1.39 -15.42
N PHE A 200 -0.15 2.00 -14.99
CA PHE A 200 -1.25 1.37 -14.26
C PHE A 200 -2.53 2.19 -14.42
N THR A 201 -3.68 1.53 -14.24
CA THR A 201 -5.02 2.11 -14.37
C THR A 201 -5.88 1.90 -13.12
N THR A 202 -5.44 1.06 -12.20
CA THR A 202 -6.17 0.74 -10.98
C THR A 202 -5.29 0.83 -9.74
N ILE A 203 -5.91 1.04 -8.58
CA ILE A 203 -5.22 1.10 -7.29
C ILE A 203 -4.46 -0.20 -6.98
N PRO A 204 -5.07 -1.41 -7.13
CA PRO A 204 -4.33 -2.65 -6.91
C PRO A 204 -3.12 -2.81 -7.82
N GLU A 205 -3.20 -2.42 -9.10
CA GLU A 205 -2.06 -2.41 -10.01
C GLU A 205 -0.93 -1.50 -9.51
N PHE A 206 -1.26 -0.28 -9.09
CA PHE A 206 -0.27 0.65 -8.53
C PHE A 206 0.51 0.02 -7.38
N PHE A 207 -0.20 -0.50 -6.36
CA PHE A 207 0.46 -1.09 -5.20
C PHE A 207 1.23 -2.36 -5.55
N GLY A 208 0.72 -3.17 -6.47
CA GLY A 208 1.38 -4.36 -6.95
C GLY A 208 2.69 -4.04 -7.68
N ILE A 209 2.65 -3.12 -8.65
CA ILE A 209 3.83 -2.66 -9.40
C ILE A 209 4.83 -1.97 -8.45
N LYS A 210 4.37 -1.09 -7.54
CA LYS A 210 5.21 -0.48 -6.49
C LYS A 210 5.98 -1.56 -5.72
N SER A 211 5.28 -2.57 -5.24
CA SER A 211 5.88 -3.66 -4.47
C SER A 211 6.89 -4.47 -5.29
N TYR A 212 6.58 -4.74 -6.55
CA TYR A 212 7.49 -5.41 -7.48
C TYR A 212 8.77 -4.61 -7.72
N LEU A 213 8.64 -3.31 -8.05
CA LEU A 213 9.78 -2.42 -8.28
C LEU A 213 10.68 -2.30 -7.04
N LEU A 214 10.07 -2.18 -5.84
CA LEU A 214 10.80 -2.17 -4.58
C LEU A 214 11.60 -3.46 -4.35
N SER A 215 11.06 -4.61 -4.76
CA SER A 215 11.75 -5.90 -4.67
C SER A 215 12.94 -5.98 -5.64
N VAL A 216 12.74 -5.57 -6.88
CA VAL A 216 13.80 -5.52 -7.91
C VAL A 216 14.93 -4.55 -7.50
N ALA A 217 14.56 -3.36 -7.01
CA ALA A 217 15.52 -2.37 -6.52
C ALA A 217 16.36 -2.89 -5.33
N SER A 218 15.77 -3.72 -4.47
CA SER A 218 16.48 -4.31 -3.32
C SER A 218 17.55 -5.32 -3.74
N GLY A 219 17.36 -6.03 -4.86
CA GLY A 219 18.34 -6.95 -5.44
C GLY A 219 19.49 -6.26 -6.20
N ASN A 220 19.34 -4.99 -6.56
CA ASN A 220 20.29 -4.23 -7.36
C ASN A 220 21.15 -3.26 -6.52
N VAL A 221 21.73 -3.73 -5.42
CA VAL A 221 22.61 -2.93 -4.56
C VAL A 221 23.78 -2.37 -5.41
N GLY A 222 23.87 -1.03 -5.51
CA GLY A 222 24.97 -0.33 -6.20
C GLY A 222 24.72 0.05 -7.66
N LYS A 223 23.50 -0.16 -8.20
CA LYS A 223 23.09 0.35 -9.52
C LYS A 223 22.17 1.57 -9.37
N GLU A 224 21.93 2.24 -10.45
CA GLU A 224 21.29 3.55 -10.62
C GLU A 224 20.28 3.92 -9.52
N PRO A 225 20.45 5.10 -8.89
CA PRO A 225 19.54 5.54 -7.82
C PRO A 225 18.14 5.86 -8.33
N VAL A 226 17.98 6.11 -9.65
CA VAL A 226 16.71 6.46 -10.29
C VAL A 226 16.28 5.38 -11.27
N ILE A 227 15.09 4.85 -11.11
CA ILE A 227 14.48 3.82 -11.94
C ILE A 227 13.16 4.40 -12.49
N GLU A 228 13.09 4.65 -13.78
CA GLU A 228 11.84 5.00 -14.45
C GLU A 228 11.21 3.72 -15.02
N THR A 229 9.92 3.53 -14.79
CA THR A 229 9.20 2.33 -15.23
C THR A 229 9.19 2.24 -16.75
N ASP A 230 9.54 1.09 -17.27
CA ASP A 230 9.45 0.74 -18.69
C ASP A 230 8.47 -0.45 -18.93
N GLU A 231 8.22 -0.74 -20.19
CA GLU A 231 7.32 -1.85 -20.57
C GLU A 231 7.83 -3.20 -20.06
N GLN A 232 9.13 -3.43 -20.04
CA GLN A 232 9.71 -4.70 -19.59
C GLN A 232 9.50 -4.92 -18.09
N MET A 233 9.56 -3.85 -17.29
CA MET A 233 9.29 -3.91 -15.85
C MET A 233 7.81 -4.21 -15.57
N ILE A 234 6.91 -3.61 -16.35
CA ILE A 234 5.48 -3.88 -16.24
C ILE A 234 5.14 -5.31 -16.67
N GLU A 235 5.71 -5.78 -17.78
CA GLU A 235 5.58 -7.18 -18.21
C GLU A 235 6.14 -8.15 -17.15
N GLY A 236 7.29 -7.81 -16.56
CA GLY A 236 7.88 -8.58 -15.46
C GLY A 236 6.97 -8.72 -14.24
N TYR A 237 6.28 -7.65 -13.85
CA TYR A 237 5.27 -7.69 -12.79
C TYR A 237 4.11 -8.64 -13.13
N TYR A 238 3.53 -8.53 -14.32
CA TYR A 238 2.43 -9.41 -14.72
C TYR A 238 2.87 -10.86 -14.83
N ARG A 239 4.07 -11.10 -15.37
CA ARG A 239 4.66 -12.44 -15.44
C ARG A 239 4.87 -13.04 -14.04
N GLN A 240 5.38 -12.26 -13.09
CA GLN A 240 5.54 -12.71 -11.69
C GLN A 240 4.19 -13.11 -11.08
N ASN A 241 3.14 -12.30 -11.27
CA ASN A 241 1.80 -12.60 -10.76
C ASN A 241 1.21 -13.87 -11.41
N GLN A 242 1.42 -14.08 -12.71
CA GLN A 242 1.00 -15.30 -13.37
C GLN A 242 1.71 -16.52 -12.78
N ILE A 243 3.04 -16.45 -12.60
CA ILE A 243 3.82 -17.53 -12.00
C ILE A 243 3.37 -17.83 -10.57
N GLU A 244 3.05 -16.79 -9.77
CA GLU A 244 2.53 -16.97 -8.41
C GLU A 244 1.21 -17.75 -8.38
N MET A 245 0.26 -17.41 -9.26
CA MET A 245 -1.00 -18.16 -9.39
C MET A 245 -0.78 -19.60 -9.87
N ILE A 246 0.11 -19.80 -10.84
CA ILE A 246 0.44 -21.14 -11.36
C ILE A 246 1.08 -21.99 -10.26
N LEU A 247 2.01 -21.41 -9.50
CA LEU A 247 2.67 -22.08 -8.39
C LEU A 247 1.68 -22.50 -7.30
N GLU A 248 0.76 -21.63 -6.92
CA GLU A 248 -0.29 -21.94 -5.95
C GLU A 248 -1.17 -23.12 -6.42
N CYS A 249 -1.58 -23.10 -7.69
CA CYS A 249 -2.31 -24.20 -8.30
C CYS A 249 -1.50 -25.51 -8.31
N ALA A 250 -0.24 -25.43 -8.73
CA ALA A 250 0.64 -26.61 -8.82
C ALA A 250 0.92 -27.23 -7.43
N LEU A 251 1.05 -26.40 -6.40
CA LEU A 251 1.19 -26.87 -5.01
C LEU A 251 -0.08 -27.53 -4.48
N ARG A 252 -1.25 -26.99 -4.81
CA ARG A 252 -2.54 -27.59 -4.43
C ARG A 252 -2.79 -28.92 -5.12
N GLU A 253 -2.45 -29.01 -6.41
CA GLU A 253 -2.65 -30.21 -7.25
C GLU A 253 -1.49 -31.18 -7.14
N ARG A 254 -0.39 -30.82 -6.45
CA ARG A 254 0.85 -31.60 -6.35
C ARG A 254 1.44 -31.93 -7.72
N SER A 255 1.34 -30.99 -8.66
CA SER A 255 1.77 -31.18 -10.04
C SER A 255 3.21 -30.72 -10.34
N ILE A 256 3.96 -30.30 -9.31
CA ILE A 256 5.39 -30.00 -9.43
C ILE A 256 6.12 -31.29 -9.78
N GLN A 257 6.92 -31.27 -10.86
CA GLN A 257 7.70 -32.42 -11.32
C GLN A 257 9.09 -32.38 -10.69
N VAL A 258 9.66 -33.56 -10.45
CA VAL A 258 11.02 -33.69 -9.93
C VAL A 258 11.89 -34.33 -11.03
N TYR A 259 12.94 -33.63 -11.42
CA TYR A 259 13.94 -34.08 -12.35
C TYR A 259 15.23 -34.39 -11.61
N TYR A 260 15.97 -35.39 -12.10
CA TYR A 260 17.19 -35.84 -11.47
C TYR A 260 18.40 -35.54 -12.35
N GLN A 261 19.34 -34.75 -11.79
CA GLN A 261 20.61 -34.45 -12.44
C GLN A 261 21.70 -35.35 -11.87
N PRO A 262 22.33 -36.19 -12.71
CA PRO A 262 23.38 -37.11 -12.23
C PRO A 262 24.67 -36.36 -11.95
N ILE A 263 25.27 -36.68 -10.78
CA ILE A 263 26.60 -36.19 -10.37
C ILE A 263 27.59 -37.36 -10.65
N TYR A 264 28.50 -37.10 -11.61
CA TYR A 264 29.50 -38.06 -12.00
C TYR A 264 30.84 -37.82 -11.29
N SER A 265 31.37 -38.85 -10.64
CA SER A 265 32.70 -38.82 -10.04
C SER A 265 33.80 -39.11 -11.06
N LEU A 266 34.66 -38.16 -11.34
CA LEU A 266 35.82 -38.34 -12.19
C LEU A 266 36.84 -39.34 -11.61
N LYS A 267 36.91 -39.45 -10.28
CA LYS A 267 37.78 -40.37 -9.56
C LYS A 267 37.28 -41.80 -9.64
N GLU A 268 35.98 -42.00 -9.40
CA GLU A 268 35.37 -43.32 -9.38
C GLU A 268 34.83 -43.77 -10.74
N LYS A 269 34.84 -42.84 -11.73
CA LYS A 269 34.35 -43.08 -13.12
C LYS A 269 32.91 -43.62 -13.15
N ARG A 270 32.05 -43.21 -12.22
CA ARG A 270 30.63 -43.58 -12.14
C ARG A 270 29.77 -42.46 -11.62
N ILE A 271 28.47 -42.55 -11.78
CA ILE A 271 27.49 -41.70 -11.10
C ILE A 271 27.49 -42.06 -9.62
N VAL A 272 27.67 -41.08 -8.75
CA VAL A 272 27.77 -41.27 -7.30
C VAL A 272 26.54 -40.73 -6.57
N SER A 273 25.79 -39.78 -7.15
CA SER A 273 24.57 -39.26 -6.59
C SER A 273 23.70 -38.62 -7.67
N LEU A 274 22.49 -38.30 -7.30
CA LEU A 274 21.53 -37.55 -8.13
C LEU A 274 21.12 -36.28 -7.35
N GLU A 275 21.04 -35.18 -8.05
CA GLU A 275 20.43 -33.94 -7.50
C GLU A 275 18.97 -33.90 -7.95
N ALA A 276 18.05 -33.77 -6.98
CA ALA A 276 16.63 -33.66 -7.26
C ALA A 276 16.28 -32.18 -7.47
N LEU A 277 15.70 -31.85 -8.59
CA LEU A 277 15.46 -30.51 -9.06
C LEU A 277 13.97 -30.32 -9.38
N ALA A 278 13.29 -29.43 -8.65
CA ALA A 278 11.90 -29.09 -8.93
C ALA A 278 11.75 -28.45 -10.32
N ARG A 279 10.68 -28.79 -11.00
CA ARG A 279 10.31 -28.26 -12.32
C ARG A 279 8.84 -27.88 -12.31
N LEU A 280 8.56 -26.68 -12.76
CA LEU A 280 7.21 -26.16 -12.88
C LEU A 280 6.84 -25.99 -14.34
N PHE A 281 5.67 -26.50 -14.71
CA PHE A 281 5.13 -26.41 -16.05
C PHE A 281 3.70 -25.88 -16.00
N ASP A 282 3.36 -25.07 -16.99
CA ASP A 282 2.00 -24.57 -17.20
C ASP A 282 1.58 -24.77 -18.65
N GLY A 283 0.26 -24.80 -18.89
CA GLY A 283 -0.29 -25.04 -20.23
C GLY A 283 -0.08 -23.88 -21.19
N GLU A 284 0.03 -22.65 -20.70
CA GLU A 284 0.19 -21.43 -21.49
C GLU A 284 1.64 -20.94 -21.49
N LEU A 285 2.27 -20.86 -20.30
CA LEU A 285 3.65 -20.40 -20.17
C LEU A 285 4.70 -21.47 -20.47
N GLY A 286 4.29 -22.75 -20.57
CA GLY A 286 5.20 -23.86 -20.78
C GLY A 286 6.11 -24.12 -19.58
N TYR A 287 7.41 -24.30 -19.82
CA TYR A 287 8.41 -24.48 -18.77
C TYR A 287 8.72 -23.18 -18.04
N ILE A 288 8.54 -23.16 -16.73
CA ILE A 288 8.88 -22.03 -15.85
C ILE A 288 10.18 -22.38 -15.11
N PRO A 289 11.26 -21.60 -15.33
CA PRO A 289 12.55 -21.85 -14.70
C PRO A 289 12.51 -21.74 -13.18
N PRO A 290 13.28 -22.54 -12.41
CA PRO A 290 13.40 -22.39 -10.96
C PRO A 290 13.81 -20.98 -10.51
N ALA A 291 14.64 -20.30 -11.30
CA ALA A 291 15.05 -18.92 -11.01
C ALA A 291 13.88 -17.92 -10.97
N GLU A 292 12.73 -18.24 -11.58
CA GLU A 292 11.54 -17.40 -11.54
C GLU A 292 10.60 -17.79 -10.40
N PHE A 293 10.32 -19.08 -10.17
CA PHE A 293 9.33 -19.48 -9.17
C PHE A 293 9.89 -19.72 -7.75
N ILE A 294 11.16 -20.08 -7.60
CA ILE A 294 11.77 -20.31 -6.28
C ILE A 294 11.77 -19.03 -5.43
N PRO A 295 12.19 -17.83 -5.93
CA PRO A 295 12.13 -16.60 -5.16
C PRO A 295 10.70 -16.23 -4.72
N ILE A 296 9.70 -16.54 -5.56
CA ILE A 296 8.28 -16.34 -5.21
C ILE A 296 7.90 -17.29 -4.07
N ALA A 297 8.27 -18.58 -4.18
CA ALA A 297 8.00 -19.57 -3.15
C ALA A 297 8.67 -19.24 -1.81
N GLU A 298 9.90 -18.72 -1.83
CA GLU A 298 10.61 -18.28 -0.63
C GLU A 298 9.90 -17.09 0.04
N LYS A 299 9.50 -16.10 -0.75
CA LYS A 299 8.78 -14.91 -0.25
C LYS A 299 7.44 -15.27 0.41
N ASN A 300 6.71 -16.22 -0.19
CA ASN A 300 5.39 -16.64 0.29
C ASN A 300 5.45 -17.76 1.35
N GLY A 301 6.64 -18.34 1.60
CA GLY A 301 6.80 -19.50 2.49
C GLY A 301 6.44 -20.85 1.85
N ASP A 302 6.08 -20.90 0.58
CA ASP A 302 5.70 -22.09 -0.16
C ASP A 302 6.90 -23.00 -0.49
N ILE A 303 8.12 -22.50 -0.31
CA ILE A 303 9.35 -23.29 -0.50
C ILE A 303 9.37 -24.56 0.36
N ILE A 304 8.75 -24.53 1.55
CA ILE A 304 8.63 -25.70 2.43
C ILE A 304 7.76 -26.78 1.75
N ARG A 305 6.63 -26.40 1.16
CA ARG A 305 5.71 -27.31 0.47
C ARG A 305 6.35 -27.91 -0.80
N ILE A 306 7.14 -27.11 -1.52
CA ILE A 306 7.95 -27.62 -2.65
C ILE A 306 8.92 -28.66 -2.15
N GLY A 307 9.64 -28.37 -1.04
CA GLY A 307 10.57 -29.32 -0.43
C GLY A 307 9.93 -30.64 0.01
N GLU A 308 8.72 -30.58 0.58
CA GLU A 308 7.94 -31.78 0.95
C GLU A 308 7.60 -32.63 -0.29
N ILE A 309 7.11 -32.01 -1.38
CA ILE A 309 6.79 -32.71 -2.63
C ILE A 309 8.05 -33.38 -3.22
N VAL A 310 9.16 -32.63 -3.28
CA VAL A 310 10.44 -33.18 -3.79
C VAL A 310 10.94 -34.34 -2.94
N LEU A 311 10.85 -34.24 -1.60
CA LEU A 311 11.29 -35.29 -0.69
C LEU A 311 10.43 -36.53 -0.81
N GLU A 312 9.11 -36.39 -0.89
CA GLU A 312 8.20 -37.53 -1.07
C GLU A 312 8.46 -38.28 -2.41
N GLU A 313 8.76 -37.53 -3.47
CA GLU A 313 9.04 -38.11 -4.79
C GLU A 313 10.41 -38.82 -4.82
N CYS A 314 11.35 -38.45 -3.97
CA CYS A 314 12.68 -39.06 -3.86
C CYS A 314 12.72 -40.30 -2.96
N CYS A 315 11.69 -40.57 -2.16
CA CYS A 315 11.65 -41.68 -1.18
C CYS A 315 10.79 -42.83 -1.69
#